data_4c44577d6ae99baef5513bf4cd05e33c
#
_entry.id   4c44577d6ae99baef5513bf4cd05e33c
#
_cell.length_a   1.000
_cell.length_b   1.000
_cell.length_c   1.000
_cell.angle_alpha   90.00
_cell.angle_beta   90.00
_cell.angle_gamma   90.00
#
_symmetry.space_group_name_H-M   'P 1'
#
loop_
_entity.id
_entity.type
_entity.pdbx_description
1 polymer ?
#
loop_
_entity_poly.entity_id
_entity_poly.type
_entity_poly.pdbx_seq_one_letter_code
_entity_poly.pdbx_strand_id
1 'polypeptide(L)'
;MRRLISVVALCALALTTQVLPVTAQALDDPIPRPINKGGPQVRLEPVAIGLTAPNWGISAPGDSNRLFITDQDGILWKIDLASGAKTVFLDVSARLVPLGAFGPGTFDERGLLGLAFHPDYANNGLLYTFTSEPVSGPADFSTMPPGTPANAQSVIAEWQVPNPRTAASVVDPSTRRELLRIDKPQFNHNAGALNFGPDGLLYISLGDGGNADDEGVGHSPQGNAQDPSNVLGDILRIDPAGTNSTNGNYGIPADNPFVGEAGFVPEIWATGFRNPFRFSFDSATGKLWAGDVGQNDIEEVDVVTEGGNFGWRVKEGSFLFDPNGDDPGFVTERSPGEPDGLIDPVAEYDHDEGISVIGGFVYRGDAIPQLRGRYVFGDFARSFEEFGRLFHFRSSGAGQIQEFRLVGQDSLGLKLDGFGQDANGELYVLGNTTGTPFGDTGVVMRIAPRERDNNLEADLNGFAEVDAATGQFGAGDLNGDGLSEIRLRPENERVCFSLRWADIDEPVASHIHSGVVGVNGPIVVDLLSNADNFRHENGEGRANGCAEDVDPELIDDIGNHPGAFYVNIHTSPFPGGAIRGNLERSEVGI
;
A
#
# COMPACT_ATOMS: atom_id res chain seq x y z
N MET A 1 -19.39 82.71 57.99
CA MET A 1 -18.59 81.48 57.92
C MET A 1 -19.41 80.41 57.23
N ARG A 2 -19.22 80.22 55.94
CA ARG A 2 -19.86 79.15 55.16
C ARG A 2 -18.79 78.21 54.76
N ARG A 3 -18.90 76.93 55.14
CA ARG A 3 -18.00 75.87 54.75
C ARG A 3 -18.49 75.29 53.43
N LEU A 4 -17.65 75.31 52.40
CA LEU A 4 -17.82 74.55 51.16
C LEU A 4 -17.42 73.10 51.45
N ILE A 5 -18.29 72.13 51.06
CA ILE A 5 -18.01 70.71 50.99
C ILE A 5 -17.83 70.41 49.52
N SER A 6 -16.61 70.04 49.13
CA SER A 6 -16.32 69.53 47.78
C SER A 6 -16.61 68.02 47.74
N VAL A 7 -17.55 67.63 46.87
CA VAL A 7 -17.80 66.22 46.55
C VAL A 7 -16.91 65.86 45.37
N VAL A 8 -15.94 64.90 45.57
CA VAL A 8 -15.14 64.29 44.50
C VAL A 8 -15.94 63.10 44.02
N ALA A 9 -16.43 63.13 42.78
CA ALA A 9 -17.01 61.98 42.09
C ALA A 9 -15.90 61.15 41.45
N LEU A 10 -15.68 59.90 41.94
CA LEU A 10 -14.81 58.89 41.29
C LEU A 10 -15.61 58.25 40.16
N CYS A 11 -15.29 58.56 38.90
CA CYS A 11 -15.74 57.77 37.75
C CYS A 11 -14.86 56.53 37.64
N ALA A 12 -15.38 55.36 38.01
CA ALA A 12 -14.77 54.08 37.68
C ALA A 12 -15.05 53.76 36.22
N LEU A 13 -14.05 53.86 35.33
CA LEU A 13 -14.10 53.33 33.97
C LEU A 13 -13.99 51.81 34.09
N ALA A 14 -15.06 51.09 33.90
CA ALA A 14 -15.03 49.66 33.64
C ALA A 14 -14.54 49.45 32.18
N LEU A 15 -13.28 49.09 32.00
CA LEU A 15 -12.79 48.49 30.74
C LEU A 15 -13.41 47.10 30.59
N THR A 16 -14.50 47.00 29.85
CA THR A 16 -14.92 45.70 29.30
C THR A 16 -13.96 45.37 28.15
N THR A 17 -13.00 44.51 28.40
CA THR A 17 -12.27 43.84 27.32
C THR A 17 -13.27 42.98 26.58
N GLN A 18 -13.74 43.46 25.43
CA GLN A 18 -14.39 42.60 24.46
C GLN A 18 -13.30 41.66 23.95
N VAL A 19 -13.32 40.40 24.38
CA VAL A 19 -12.63 39.31 23.71
C VAL A 19 -13.39 39.13 22.40
N LEU A 20 -12.86 39.66 21.30
CA LEU A 20 -13.36 39.32 19.98
C LEU A 20 -13.14 37.80 19.83
N PRO A 21 -14.11 37.04 19.32
CA PRO A 21 -13.86 35.66 18.99
C PRO A 21 -12.69 35.63 18.00
N VAL A 22 -11.63 34.93 18.35
CA VAL A 22 -10.57 34.57 17.39
C VAL A 22 -11.28 33.63 16.45
N THR A 23 -11.56 34.06 15.23
CA THR A 23 -12.00 33.13 14.18
C THR A 23 -10.85 32.16 13.92
N ALA A 24 -11.13 30.90 14.00
CA ALA A 24 -10.16 29.87 13.57
C ALA A 24 -9.71 30.19 12.14
N GLN A 25 -8.43 30.02 11.88
CA GLN A 25 -7.84 30.30 10.58
C GLN A 25 -7.36 28.99 9.99
N ALA A 26 -7.75 28.70 8.75
CA ALA A 26 -7.26 27.56 7.98
C ALA A 26 -5.72 27.59 7.88
N LEU A 27 -5.09 26.44 7.97
CA LEU A 27 -3.68 26.28 7.64
C LEU A 27 -3.53 26.22 6.12
N ASP A 28 -2.54 26.94 5.59
CA ASP A 28 -2.27 27.02 4.14
C ASP A 28 -1.45 25.80 3.66
N ASP A 29 -0.59 25.25 4.51
CA ASP A 29 0.27 24.11 4.27
C ASP A 29 0.47 23.40 5.62
N PRO A 30 -0.44 22.48 5.97
CA PRO A 30 -0.41 21.81 7.29
C PRO A 30 0.83 20.96 7.52
N ILE A 31 1.36 20.31 6.48
CA ILE A 31 2.51 19.39 6.55
C ILE A 31 3.57 19.75 5.50
N PRO A 32 4.36 20.83 5.68
CA PRO A 32 5.27 21.38 4.67
C PRO A 32 6.48 20.47 4.37
N ARG A 33 6.32 19.18 4.42
CA ARG A 33 7.37 18.21 4.21
C ARG A 33 7.02 17.27 3.06
N PRO A 34 7.70 17.39 1.90
CA PRO A 34 7.38 16.54 0.76
C PRO A 34 7.70 15.06 1.03
N ILE A 35 6.89 14.18 0.48
CA ILE A 35 7.15 12.75 0.42
C ILE A 35 8.18 12.47 -0.68
N ASN A 36 9.40 12.13 -0.25
CA ASN A 36 10.50 11.86 -1.17
C ASN A 36 10.49 10.41 -1.68
N LYS A 37 10.91 10.22 -2.94
CA LYS A 37 11.17 8.88 -3.48
C LYS A 37 12.31 8.21 -2.72
N GLY A 38 12.07 6.99 -2.22
CA GLY A 38 13.04 6.24 -1.41
C GLY A 38 12.77 4.74 -1.38
N GLY A 39 13.59 4.01 -0.60
CA GLY A 39 13.44 2.56 -0.44
C GLY A 39 13.84 1.74 -1.68
N PRO A 40 13.39 0.48 -1.77
CA PRO A 40 13.71 -0.38 -2.90
C PRO A 40 13.08 0.13 -4.19
N GLN A 41 13.80 -0.06 -5.30
CA GLN A 41 13.26 0.18 -6.62
C GLN A 41 12.43 -1.04 -7.03
N VAL A 42 11.21 -0.81 -7.52
CA VAL A 42 10.28 -1.86 -7.92
C VAL A 42 9.83 -1.67 -9.36
N ARG A 43 9.42 -2.75 -10.00
CA ARG A 43 8.72 -2.72 -11.29
C ARG A 43 7.28 -3.18 -11.11
N LEU A 44 6.42 -2.76 -12.01
CA LEU A 44 5.02 -3.18 -12.05
C LEU A 44 4.84 -4.16 -13.20
N GLU A 45 4.50 -5.41 -12.88
CA GLU A 45 4.29 -6.48 -13.87
C GLU A 45 2.79 -6.66 -14.12
N PRO A 46 2.31 -6.47 -15.36
CA PRO A 46 0.92 -6.74 -15.67
C PRO A 46 0.57 -8.22 -15.43
N VAL A 47 -0.47 -8.46 -14.64
CA VAL A 47 -1.03 -9.80 -14.38
C VAL A 47 -2.35 -9.98 -15.13
N ALA A 48 -3.21 -8.96 -15.11
CA ALA A 48 -4.45 -8.96 -15.88
C ALA A 48 -4.80 -7.53 -16.34
N ILE A 49 -5.44 -7.44 -17.49
CA ILE A 49 -5.87 -6.18 -18.11
C ILE A 49 -7.32 -6.29 -18.59
N GLY A 50 -7.91 -5.14 -18.94
CA GLY A 50 -9.28 -5.09 -19.45
C GLY A 50 -10.32 -5.41 -18.35
N LEU A 51 -10.08 -4.91 -17.14
CA LEU A 51 -11.06 -4.75 -16.09
C LEU A 51 -11.65 -3.33 -16.20
N THR A 52 -12.67 -3.02 -15.40
CA THR A 52 -13.28 -1.69 -15.38
C THR A 52 -12.62 -0.78 -14.36
N ALA A 53 -12.79 -1.05 -13.09
CA ALA A 53 -12.22 -0.31 -11.95
C ALA A 53 -11.95 -1.30 -10.80
N PRO A 54 -10.88 -2.11 -10.91
CA PRO A 54 -10.53 -3.09 -9.90
C PRO A 54 -10.08 -2.39 -8.62
N ASN A 55 -10.69 -2.73 -7.47
CA ASN A 55 -10.55 -1.97 -6.24
C ASN A 55 -10.16 -2.77 -4.99
N TRP A 56 -10.21 -4.10 -5.04
CA TRP A 56 -9.75 -4.98 -3.96
C TRP A 56 -9.36 -6.35 -4.50
N GLY A 57 -8.28 -6.94 -3.96
CA GLY A 57 -7.79 -8.23 -4.42
C GLY A 57 -7.24 -9.11 -3.32
N ILE A 58 -7.74 -10.35 -3.20
CA ILE A 58 -7.25 -11.33 -2.22
C ILE A 58 -7.22 -12.73 -2.80
N SER A 59 -6.30 -13.57 -2.33
CA SER A 59 -6.36 -15.01 -2.53
C SER A 59 -7.32 -15.66 -1.53
N ALA A 60 -8.01 -16.72 -1.94
CA ALA A 60 -8.81 -17.51 -1.01
C ALA A 60 -7.89 -18.32 -0.08
N PRO A 61 -8.28 -18.59 1.18
CA PRO A 61 -7.50 -19.39 2.10
C PRO A 61 -7.10 -20.75 1.52
N GLY A 62 -5.78 -21.01 1.47
CA GLY A 62 -5.20 -22.24 0.92
C GLY A 62 -5.08 -22.26 -0.62
N ASP A 63 -5.29 -21.14 -1.30
CA ASP A 63 -5.14 -21.00 -2.75
C ASP A 63 -4.03 -20.03 -3.11
N SER A 64 -2.86 -20.54 -3.46
CA SER A 64 -1.70 -19.74 -3.87
C SER A 64 -1.61 -19.46 -5.37
N ASN A 65 -2.57 -19.98 -6.16
CA ASN A 65 -2.50 -19.90 -7.62
C ASN A 65 -3.44 -18.85 -8.21
N ARG A 66 -4.35 -18.32 -7.41
CA ARG A 66 -5.42 -17.43 -7.90
C ARG A 66 -5.55 -16.19 -7.04
N LEU A 67 -5.86 -15.08 -7.70
CA LEU A 67 -6.25 -13.84 -7.07
C LEU A 67 -7.71 -13.54 -7.45
N PHE A 68 -8.50 -13.10 -6.48
CA PHE A 68 -9.89 -12.74 -6.68
C PHE A 68 -10.03 -11.23 -6.54
N ILE A 69 -10.55 -10.58 -7.59
CA ILE A 69 -10.57 -9.12 -7.71
C ILE A 69 -12.02 -8.63 -7.79
N THR A 70 -12.40 -7.75 -6.88
CA THR A 70 -13.63 -6.98 -7.03
C THR A 70 -13.42 -5.89 -8.07
N ASP A 71 -14.31 -5.84 -9.06
CA ASP A 71 -14.44 -4.78 -10.03
C ASP A 71 -15.66 -3.94 -9.68
N GLN A 72 -15.52 -2.64 -9.60
CA GLN A 72 -16.55 -1.75 -9.05
C GLN A 72 -17.90 -1.85 -9.78
N ASP A 73 -17.88 -2.22 -11.07
CA ASP A 73 -19.06 -2.43 -11.92
C ASP A 73 -19.90 -3.65 -11.56
N GLY A 74 -19.47 -4.43 -10.57
CA GLY A 74 -20.21 -5.58 -10.03
C GLY A 74 -19.67 -6.94 -10.44
N ILE A 75 -18.54 -7.00 -11.10
CA ILE A 75 -17.90 -8.27 -11.46
C ILE A 75 -16.85 -8.65 -10.41
N LEU A 76 -16.98 -9.85 -9.87
CA LEU A 76 -15.92 -10.48 -9.10
C LEU A 76 -15.13 -11.40 -10.04
N TRP A 77 -13.89 -11.02 -10.32
CA TRP A 77 -13.00 -11.79 -11.18
C TRP A 77 -12.20 -12.83 -10.39
N LYS A 78 -11.96 -13.97 -11.01
CA LYS A 78 -10.99 -14.97 -10.60
C LYS A 78 -9.85 -14.97 -11.63
N ILE A 79 -8.65 -14.65 -11.20
CA ILE A 79 -7.46 -14.52 -12.04
C ILE A 79 -6.47 -15.65 -11.69
N ASP A 80 -6.06 -16.41 -12.68
CA ASP A 80 -4.96 -17.38 -12.56
C ASP A 80 -3.63 -16.62 -12.60
N LEU A 81 -2.83 -16.71 -11.53
CA LEU A 81 -1.61 -15.92 -11.38
C LEU A 81 -0.48 -16.33 -12.32
N ALA A 82 -0.49 -17.58 -12.82
CA ALA A 82 0.55 -18.06 -13.72
C ALA A 82 0.32 -17.61 -15.18
N SER A 83 -0.95 -17.55 -15.61
CA SER A 83 -1.30 -17.24 -17.00
C SER A 83 -1.93 -15.85 -17.20
N GLY A 84 -2.36 -15.19 -16.13
CA GLY A 84 -3.15 -13.96 -16.19
C GLY A 84 -4.59 -14.16 -16.71
N ALA A 85 -5.01 -15.41 -16.91
CA ALA A 85 -6.36 -15.70 -17.41
C ALA A 85 -7.41 -15.32 -16.37
N LYS A 86 -8.36 -14.46 -16.76
CA LYS A 86 -9.45 -14.04 -15.90
C LYS A 86 -10.76 -14.72 -16.28
N THR A 87 -11.55 -15.08 -15.28
CA THR A 87 -12.90 -15.64 -15.43
C THR A 87 -13.85 -14.98 -14.45
N VAL A 88 -15.09 -14.78 -14.85
CA VAL A 88 -16.14 -14.27 -13.95
C VAL A 88 -16.38 -15.31 -12.85
N PHE A 89 -16.19 -14.89 -11.61
CA PHE A 89 -16.41 -15.73 -10.43
C PHE A 89 -17.80 -15.49 -9.83
N LEU A 90 -18.24 -14.24 -9.84
CA LEU A 90 -19.61 -13.82 -9.48
C LEU A 90 -19.94 -12.54 -10.25
N ASP A 91 -21.17 -12.41 -10.75
CA ASP A 91 -21.73 -11.21 -11.34
C ASP A 91 -22.90 -10.71 -10.50
N VAL A 92 -22.73 -9.53 -9.89
CA VAL A 92 -23.75 -8.83 -9.10
C VAL A 92 -24.15 -7.48 -9.73
N SER A 93 -23.71 -7.19 -10.96
CA SER A 93 -23.94 -5.91 -11.65
C SER A 93 -25.42 -5.52 -11.71
N ALA A 94 -26.32 -6.49 -11.91
CA ALA A 94 -27.77 -6.27 -11.92
C ALA A 94 -28.37 -5.91 -10.55
N ARG A 95 -27.58 -5.99 -9.46
CA ARG A 95 -28.02 -5.63 -8.10
C ARG A 95 -27.61 -4.23 -7.71
N LEU A 96 -26.61 -3.69 -8.38
CA LEU A 96 -26.06 -2.38 -8.04
C LEU A 96 -27.01 -1.24 -8.39
N VAL A 97 -26.88 -0.13 -7.65
CA VAL A 97 -27.40 1.15 -8.12
C VAL A 97 -26.80 1.49 -9.49
N PRO A 98 -27.48 2.25 -10.35
CA PRO A 98 -26.85 2.78 -11.53
C PRO A 98 -25.62 3.60 -11.15
N LEU A 99 -24.43 3.20 -11.66
CA LEU A 99 -23.18 3.90 -11.38
C LEU A 99 -23.05 5.20 -12.18
N GLY A 100 -22.19 6.10 -11.67
CA GLY A 100 -22.01 7.45 -12.16
C GLY A 100 -22.84 8.44 -11.34
N ALA A 101 -22.22 9.02 -10.29
CA ALA A 101 -22.91 9.91 -9.34
C ALA A 101 -23.59 11.11 -10.03
N PHE A 102 -23.02 11.57 -11.14
CA PHE A 102 -23.52 12.71 -11.94
C PHE A 102 -23.98 12.28 -13.33
N GLY A 103 -24.24 11.00 -13.52
CA GLY A 103 -24.64 10.37 -14.78
C GLY A 103 -23.62 9.39 -15.32
N PRO A 104 -23.98 8.59 -16.35
CA PRO A 104 -23.08 7.58 -16.92
C PRO A 104 -21.74 8.15 -17.38
N GLY A 105 -20.63 7.46 -17.06
CA GLY A 105 -19.28 7.88 -17.42
C GLY A 105 -18.62 8.83 -16.41
N THR A 106 -19.31 9.19 -15.32
CA THR A 106 -18.75 10.04 -14.27
C THR A 106 -18.25 9.23 -13.08
N PHE A 107 -17.50 9.87 -12.20
CA PHE A 107 -17.02 9.32 -10.93
C PHE A 107 -18.18 8.76 -10.08
N ASP A 108 -17.91 7.70 -9.33
CA ASP A 108 -18.80 7.12 -8.33
C ASP A 108 -17.98 6.32 -7.31
N GLU A 109 -18.38 6.35 -6.05
CA GLU A 109 -17.81 5.50 -5.01
C GLU A 109 -18.65 4.26 -4.73
N ARG A 110 -19.86 4.18 -5.27
CA ARG A 110 -20.76 3.04 -5.10
C ARG A 110 -20.36 1.90 -6.04
N GLY A 111 -20.80 0.68 -5.71
CA GLY A 111 -20.53 -0.48 -6.55
C GLY A 111 -20.33 -1.77 -5.76
N LEU A 112 -19.56 -2.71 -6.33
CA LEU A 112 -19.00 -3.86 -5.61
C LEU A 112 -17.68 -3.44 -4.97
N LEU A 113 -17.67 -3.27 -3.63
CA LEU A 113 -16.58 -2.61 -2.92
C LEU A 113 -15.72 -3.55 -2.07
N GLY A 114 -16.28 -4.66 -1.59
CA GLY A 114 -15.57 -5.55 -0.69
C GLY A 114 -15.78 -7.03 -0.98
N LEU A 115 -14.75 -7.80 -0.65
CA LEU A 115 -14.73 -9.26 -0.69
C LEU A 115 -13.97 -9.77 0.53
N ALA A 116 -14.54 -10.77 1.22
CA ALA A 116 -13.81 -11.56 2.19
C ALA A 116 -14.14 -13.05 2.00
N PHE A 117 -13.15 -13.92 2.10
CA PHE A 117 -13.36 -15.36 2.18
C PHE A 117 -13.43 -15.78 3.64
N HIS A 118 -14.35 -16.70 3.95
CA HIS A 118 -14.38 -17.32 5.27
C HIS A 118 -13.04 -18.03 5.56
N PRO A 119 -12.49 -17.97 6.78
CA PRO A 119 -11.20 -18.62 7.08
C PRO A 119 -11.17 -20.12 6.73
N ASP A 120 -12.30 -20.81 6.85
CA ASP A 120 -12.45 -22.23 6.44
C ASP A 120 -13.05 -22.40 5.03
N TYR A 121 -12.83 -21.41 4.14
CA TYR A 121 -13.37 -21.41 2.77
C TYR A 121 -13.11 -22.71 2.01
N ALA A 122 -11.92 -23.28 2.17
CA ALA A 122 -11.55 -24.52 1.50
C ALA A 122 -12.49 -25.71 1.79
N ASN A 123 -13.24 -25.66 2.89
CA ASN A 123 -14.19 -26.70 3.28
C ASN A 123 -15.65 -26.26 3.12
N ASN A 124 -15.99 -25.00 3.47
CA ASN A 124 -17.37 -24.52 3.47
C ASN A 124 -17.75 -23.72 2.21
N GLY A 125 -16.78 -23.21 1.45
CA GLY A 125 -17.02 -22.44 0.23
C GLY A 125 -17.64 -21.06 0.45
N LEU A 126 -17.64 -20.54 1.69
CA LEU A 126 -18.31 -19.28 2.01
C LEU A 126 -17.43 -18.08 1.70
N LEU A 127 -18.04 -17.06 1.10
CA LEU A 127 -17.45 -15.74 0.89
C LEU A 127 -18.50 -14.65 1.12
N TYR A 128 -18.03 -13.43 1.28
CA TYR A 128 -18.83 -12.26 1.63
C TYR A 128 -18.53 -11.11 0.70
N THR A 129 -19.59 -10.38 0.29
CA THR A 129 -19.46 -9.18 -0.55
C THR A 129 -20.10 -7.98 0.11
N PHE A 130 -19.54 -6.80 -0.17
CA PHE A 130 -20.15 -5.51 0.13
C PHE A 130 -20.57 -4.85 -1.19
N THR A 131 -21.88 -4.52 -1.31
CA THR A 131 -22.44 -3.91 -2.52
C THR A 131 -23.27 -2.68 -2.18
N SER A 132 -23.31 -1.70 -3.10
CA SER A 132 -24.24 -0.57 -3.05
C SER A 132 -25.47 -0.90 -3.89
N GLU A 133 -26.59 -1.24 -3.24
CA GLU A 133 -27.83 -1.66 -3.89
C GLU A 133 -28.89 -0.54 -3.87
N PRO A 134 -29.87 -0.53 -4.79
CA PRO A 134 -31.03 0.34 -4.69
C PRO A 134 -31.81 0.10 -3.39
N VAL A 135 -32.44 1.15 -2.88
CA VAL A 135 -33.32 1.04 -1.71
C VAL A 135 -34.48 0.08 -2.04
N SER A 136 -34.49 -1.06 -1.37
CA SER A 136 -35.44 -2.15 -1.68
C SER A 136 -36.22 -2.69 -0.47
N GLY A 137 -35.97 -2.19 0.73
CA GLY A 137 -36.63 -2.62 1.96
C GLY A 137 -36.16 -1.82 3.17
N PRO A 138 -36.67 -2.15 4.38
CA PRO A 138 -36.20 -1.56 5.60
C PRO A 138 -34.73 -1.92 5.82
N ALA A 139 -33.92 -0.95 6.20
CA ALA A 139 -32.56 -1.16 6.63
C ALA A 139 -32.51 -1.64 8.09
N ASP A 140 -31.45 -2.35 8.45
CA ASP A 140 -31.14 -2.68 9.84
C ASP A 140 -30.68 -1.45 10.61
N PHE A 141 -29.93 -0.58 9.90
CA PHE A 141 -29.47 0.71 10.42
C PHE A 141 -29.81 1.84 9.42
N SER A 142 -30.33 2.94 9.93
CA SER A 142 -30.69 4.12 9.14
C SER A 142 -30.59 5.37 9.97
N THR A 143 -29.90 6.36 9.47
CA THR A 143 -29.87 7.71 10.01
C THR A 143 -30.83 8.65 9.27
N MET A 144 -31.54 8.15 8.27
CA MET A 144 -32.45 8.94 7.43
C MET A 144 -33.66 9.41 8.21
N PRO A 145 -34.05 10.69 8.10
CA PRO A 145 -35.29 11.20 8.68
C PRO A 145 -36.50 10.45 8.12
N PRO A 146 -37.54 10.20 8.92
CA PRO A 146 -38.75 9.52 8.47
C PRO A 146 -39.35 10.14 7.21
N GLY A 147 -39.54 9.31 6.17
CA GLY A 147 -40.11 9.74 4.89
C GLY A 147 -39.09 10.32 3.89
N THR A 148 -37.84 10.43 4.26
CA THR A 148 -36.76 10.82 3.35
C THR A 148 -36.06 9.57 2.81
N PRO A 149 -35.99 9.36 1.49
CA PRO A 149 -35.32 8.18 0.93
C PRO A 149 -33.81 8.31 1.07
N ALA A 150 -33.14 7.19 1.35
CA ALA A 150 -31.69 7.08 1.25
C ALA A 150 -31.22 7.14 -0.22
N ASN A 151 -29.96 7.47 -0.44
CA ASN A 151 -29.34 7.45 -1.78
C ASN A 151 -29.20 6.03 -2.31
N ALA A 152 -28.77 5.13 -1.44
CA ALA A 152 -28.52 3.72 -1.71
C ALA A 152 -28.61 2.92 -0.40
N GLN A 153 -28.45 1.60 -0.50
CA GLN A 153 -28.24 0.75 0.67
C GLN A 153 -26.94 -0.03 0.52
N SER A 154 -26.09 0.04 1.54
CA SER A 154 -24.93 -0.85 1.67
C SER A 154 -25.42 -2.22 2.12
N VAL A 155 -25.08 -3.25 1.37
CA VAL A 155 -25.55 -4.62 1.63
C VAL A 155 -24.37 -5.57 1.76
N ILE A 156 -24.30 -6.23 2.92
CA ILE A 156 -23.35 -7.31 3.17
C ILE A 156 -24.06 -8.64 2.95
N ALA A 157 -23.56 -9.43 2.00
CA ALA A 157 -24.16 -10.70 1.63
C ALA A 157 -23.15 -11.85 1.65
N GLU A 158 -23.59 -12.99 2.16
CA GLU A 158 -22.88 -14.26 2.11
C GLU A 158 -23.27 -15.04 0.85
N TRP A 159 -22.30 -15.75 0.29
CA TRP A 159 -22.44 -16.59 -0.87
C TRP A 159 -21.70 -17.91 -0.66
N GLN A 160 -22.04 -18.93 -1.46
CA GLN A 160 -21.37 -20.23 -1.40
C GLN A 160 -20.85 -20.66 -2.77
N VAL A 161 -19.66 -21.22 -2.77
CA VAL A 161 -19.03 -21.88 -3.93
C VAL A 161 -19.14 -23.39 -3.74
N PRO A 162 -19.83 -24.10 -4.63
CA PRO A 162 -19.81 -25.56 -4.59
C PRO A 162 -18.42 -26.08 -4.97
N ASN A 163 -17.90 -27.03 -4.18
CA ASN A 163 -16.56 -27.62 -4.40
C ASN A 163 -15.43 -26.56 -4.50
N PRO A 164 -15.18 -25.74 -3.48
CA PRO A 164 -14.31 -24.56 -3.55
C PRO A 164 -12.85 -24.86 -3.91
N ARG A 165 -12.40 -26.10 -3.70
CA ARG A 165 -11.04 -26.55 -4.08
C ARG A 165 -10.88 -26.83 -5.59
N THR A 166 -11.97 -26.84 -6.36
CA THR A 166 -11.94 -27.09 -7.80
C THR A 166 -11.70 -25.79 -8.55
N ALA A 167 -10.68 -25.75 -9.40
CA ALA A 167 -10.29 -24.55 -10.15
C ALA A 167 -11.44 -23.98 -11.03
N ALA A 168 -12.28 -24.84 -11.58
CA ALA A 168 -13.43 -24.46 -12.40
C ALA A 168 -14.64 -23.92 -11.62
N SER A 169 -14.68 -24.10 -10.28
CA SER A 169 -15.84 -23.68 -9.48
C SER A 169 -15.99 -22.17 -9.48
N VAL A 170 -17.23 -21.73 -9.48
CA VAL A 170 -17.69 -20.35 -9.36
C VAL A 170 -18.76 -20.27 -8.28
N VAL A 171 -19.10 -19.06 -7.85
CA VAL A 171 -20.17 -18.82 -6.87
C VAL A 171 -21.51 -19.31 -7.43
N ASP A 172 -22.31 -19.96 -6.59
CA ASP A 172 -23.72 -20.23 -6.90
C ASP A 172 -24.57 -19.01 -6.49
N PRO A 173 -25.10 -18.24 -7.46
CA PRO A 173 -25.86 -17.02 -7.13
C PRO A 173 -27.17 -17.29 -6.34
N SER A 174 -27.70 -18.54 -6.37
CA SER A 174 -28.89 -18.90 -5.63
C SER A 174 -28.68 -19.06 -4.12
N THR A 175 -27.40 -19.10 -3.68
CA THR A 175 -27.04 -19.28 -2.27
C THR A 175 -26.97 -17.96 -1.49
N ARG A 176 -27.23 -16.82 -2.15
CA ARG A 176 -27.15 -15.50 -1.50
C ARG A 176 -27.96 -15.44 -0.21
N ARG A 177 -27.29 -15.10 0.87
CA ARG A 177 -27.89 -14.79 2.17
C ARG A 177 -27.49 -13.39 2.59
N GLU A 178 -28.45 -12.50 2.74
CA GLU A 178 -28.19 -11.15 3.23
C GLU A 178 -27.95 -11.19 4.74
N LEU A 179 -26.86 -10.55 5.18
CA LEU A 179 -26.50 -10.43 6.58
C LEU A 179 -26.96 -9.10 7.16
N LEU A 180 -26.64 -8.01 6.45
CA LEU A 180 -26.78 -6.66 6.97
C LEU A 180 -27.12 -5.69 5.83
N ARG A 181 -28.04 -4.75 6.08
CA ARG A 181 -28.49 -3.71 5.16
C ARG A 181 -28.50 -2.37 5.87
N ILE A 182 -27.80 -1.37 5.31
CA ILE A 182 -27.59 -0.05 5.93
C ILE A 182 -27.98 1.02 4.94
N ASP A 183 -28.83 1.96 5.34
CA ASP A 183 -29.15 3.12 4.52
C ASP A 183 -27.95 4.06 4.39
N LYS A 184 -27.65 4.49 3.16
CA LYS A 184 -26.61 5.47 2.85
C LYS A 184 -27.25 6.82 2.51
N PRO A 185 -26.92 7.89 3.27
CA PRO A 185 -27.46 9.22 3.00
C PRO A 185 -27.01 9.76 1.64
N GLN A 186 -25.71 9.64 1.32
CA GLN A 186 -25.08 10.21 0.13
C GLN A 186 -24.43 9.12 -0.73
N PHE A 187 -23.99 9.49 -1.95
CA PHE A 187 -23.33 8.56 -2.90
C PHE A 187 -21.87 8.28 -2.56
N ASN A 188 -21.22 9.14 -1.77
CA ASN A 188 -19.80 9.07 -1.39
C ASN A 188 -19.59 8.56 0.04
N HIS A 189 -18.32 8.41 0.43
CA HIS A 189 -17.85 7.84 1.70
C HIS A 189 -18.48 6.46 1.97
N ASN A 190 -18.36 5.56 1.00
CA ASN A 190 -18.94 4.22 1.11
C ASN A 190 -18.04 3.26 1.88
N ALA A 191 -16.73 3.52 1.94
CA ALA A 191 -15.75 2.58 2.49
C ALA A 191 -15.92 1.17 1.91
N GLY A 192 -16.48 0.22 2.65
CA GLY A 192 -16.94 -1.07 2.12
C GLY A 192 -15.90 -2.18 2.14
N ALA A 193 -14.78 -2.01 2.82
CA ALA A 193 -13.81 -3.08 2.99
C ALA A 193 -14.36 -4.17 3.93
N LEU A 194 -14.05 -5.43 3.59
CA LEU A 194 -14.39 -6.62 4.35
C LEU A 194 -13.13 -7.44 4.61
N ASN A 195 -12.89 -7.83 5.87
CA ASN A 195 -11.81 -8.76 6.20
C ASN A 195 -12.19 -9.61 7.41
N PHE A 196 -11.73 -10.87 7.41
CA PHE A 196 -11.74 -11.66 8.63
C PHE A 196 -10.53 -11.33 9.49
N GLY A 197 -10.78 -11.06 10.77
CA GLY A 197 -9.74 -10.90 11.76
C GLY A 197 -9.06 -12.23 12.13
N PRO A 198 -7.94 -12.19 12.85
CA PRO A 198 -7.27 -13.39 13.37
C PRO A 198 -8.14 -14.18 14.37
N ASP A 199 -9.18 -13.57 14.89
CA ASP A 199 -10.21 -14.16 15.75
C ASP A 199 -11.29 -14.94 14.99
N GLY A 200 -11.26 -14.89 13.64
CA GLY A 200 -12.22 -15.56 12.77
C GLY A 200 -13.57 -14.85 12.62
N LEU A 201 -13.68 -13.58 13.05
CA LEU A 201 -14.86 -12.74 12.91
C LEU A 201 -14.72 -11.79 11.72
N LEU A 202 -15.88 -11.34 11.19
CA LEU A 202 -15.92 -10.45 10.03
C LEU A 202 -15.91 -8.99 10.47
N TYR A 203 -14.95 -8.24 9.95
CA TYR A 203 -14.83 -6.79 10.12
C TYR A 203 -15.33 -6.08 8.87
N ILE A 204 -16.02 -4.96 9.05
CA ILE A 204 -16.71 -4.21 7.99
C ILE A 204 -16.45 -2.73 8.20
N SER A 205 -15.89 -2.03 7.21
CA SER A 205 -15.74 -0.58 7.28
C SER A 205 -16.94 0.16 6.67
N LEU A 206 -17.33 1.25 7.30
CA LEU A 206 -18.38 2.15 6.86
C LEU A 206 -17.89 3.60 6.99
N GLY A 207 -18.08 4.40 5.95
CA GLY A 207 -17.83 5.84 6.03
C GLY A 207 -18.97 6.59 6.73
N ASP A 208 -18.75 7.84 7.05
CA ASP A 208 -19.65 8.72 7.82
C ASP A 208 -21.03 8.98 7.18
N GLY A 209 -21.23 8.58 5.94
CA GLY A 209 -22.49 8.74 5.20
C GLY A 209 -22.37 9.63 3.98
N GLY A 210 -21.26 10.37 3.85
CA GLY A 210 -20.96 11.24 2.72
C GLY A 210 -21.17 12.71 3.00
N ASN A 211 -21.08 13.53 1.96
CA ASN A 211 -21.11 14.98 2.02
C ASN A 211 -19.84 15.59 2.68
N ALA A 212 -19.78 16.92 2.80
CA ALA A 212 -18.72 17.62 3.52
C ALA A 212 -19.07 17.72 5.03
N ASP A 213 -18.04 17.85 5.87
CA ASP A 213 -18.13 18.15 7.30
C ASP A 213 -18.92 17.13 8.13
N ASP A 214 -19.20 15.94 7.60
CA ASP A 214 -20.11 14.96 8.21
C ASP A 214 -21.46 15.65 8.59
N GLU A 215 -22.01 16.44 7.65
CA GLU A 215 -23.21 17.23 7.83
C GLU A 215 -24.25 16.99 6.73
N GLY A 216 -25.50 17.35 7.02
CA GLY A 216 -26.59 17.30 6.07
C GLY A 216 -27.69 16.30 6.42
N VAL A 217 -28.50 15.95 5.42
CA VAL A 217 -29.62 15.01 5.63
C VAL A 217 -29.06 13.62 5.90
N GLY A 218 -29.44 13.03 7.02
CA GLY A 218 -28.97 11.72 7.47
C GLY A 218 -27.69 11.78 8.30
N HIS A 219 -27.29 12.99 8.75
CA HIS A 219 -26.18 13.17 9.68
C HIS A 219 -26.68 13.69 11.03
N SER A 220 -26.06 13.24 12.10
CA SER A 220 -26.34 13.73 13.44
C SER A 220 -25.69 15.11 13.68
N PRO A 221 -26.11 15.89 14.66
CA PRO A 221 -25.54 17.23 14.90
C PRO A 221 -24.04 17.23 15.22
N GLN A 222 -23.53 16.16 15.82
CA GLN A 222 -22.10 15.98 16.12
C GLN A 222 -21.30 15.31 15.00
N GLY A 223 -21.95 14.94 13.90
CA GLY A 223 -21.44 14.05 12.86
C GLY A 223 -21.75 12.58 13.17
N ASN A 224 -21.94 11.78 12.13
CA ASN A 224 -22.24 10.35 12.28
C ASN A 224 -21.08 9.60 12.92
N ALA A 225 -19.84 9.94 12.56
CA ALA A 225 -18.65 9.30 13.08
C ALA A 225 -18.41 9.50 14.59
N GLN A 226 -19.07 10.52 15.20
CA GLN A 226 -19.04 10.75 16.64
C GLN A 226 -20.38 10.43 17.33
N ASP A 227 -21.31 9.77 16.60
CA ASP A 227 -22.59 9.35 17.15
C ASP A 227 -22.64 7.82 17.29
N PRO A 228 -22.35 7.26 18.46
CA PRO A 228 -22.29 5.82 18.65
C PRO A 228 -23.64 5.12 18.56
N SER A 229 -24.74 5.85 18.37
CA SER A 229 -26.10 5.29 18.21
C SER A 229 -26.40 4.84 16.78
N ASN A 230 -25.48 5.06 15.85
CA ASN A 230 -25.52 4.58 14.47
C ASN A 230 -24.19 3.87 14.10
N VAL A 231 -24.07 3.38 12.87
CA VAL A 231 -22.91 2.60 12.41
C VAL A 231 -22.09 3.31 11.34
N LEU A 232 -22.43 4.54 10.98
CA LEU A 232 -21.74 5.29 9.94
C LEU A 232 -20.51 5.99 10.54
N GLY A 233 -19.37 5.88 9.85
CA GLY A 233 -18.08 6.35 10.35
C GLY A 233 -17.39 5.37 11.30
N ASP A 234 -17.72 4.07 11.18
CA ASP A 234 -17.25 3.03 12.10
C ASP A 234 -16.65 1.82 11.37
N ILE A 235 -15.88 1.05 12.11
CA ILE A 235 -15.55 -0.33 11.77
C ILE A 235 -16.35 -1.24 12.66
N LEU A 236 -17.16 -2.13 12.06
CA LEU A 236 -17.99 -3.11 12.75
C LEU A 236 -17.26 -4.46 12.86
N ARG A 237 -17.63 -5.28 13.87
CA ARG A 237 -17.17 -6.66 14.04
C ARG A 237 -18.36 -7.56 14.35
N ILE A 238 -18.61 -8.56 13.47
CA ILE A 238 -19.75 -9.47 13.57
C ILE A 238 -19.32 -10.94 13.40
N ASP A 239 -20.16 -11.85 13.90
CA ASP A 239 -20.08 -13.29 13.62
C ASP A 239 -21.08 -13.64 12.51
N PRO A 240 -20.64 -13.90 11.27
CA PRO A 240 -21.58 -14.22 10.18
C PRO A 240 -22.37 -15.53 10.39
N ALA A 241 -21.93 -16.41 11.28
CA ALA A 241 -22.62 -17.67 11.61
C ALA A 241 -23.56 -17.54 12.82
N GLY A 242 -23.49 -16.44 13.57
CA GLY A 242 -24.35 -16.18 14.71
C GLY A 242 -25.77 -15.76 14.33
N THR A 243 -26.65 -15.63 15.33
CA THR A 243 -28.06 -15.30 15.12
C THR A 243 -28.65 -14.39 16.20
N ASN A 244 -27.81 -13.77 17.03
CA ASN A 244 -28.28 -12.93 18.15
C ASN A 244 -28.40 -11.43 17.80
N SER A 245 -28.19 -11.05 16.54
CA SER A 245 -28.49 -9.70 16.05
C SER A 245 -29.99 -9.42 16.01
N THR A 246 -30.37 -8.17 15.89
CA THR A 246 -31.78 -7.74 15.82
C THR A 246 -32.53 -8.38 14.65
N ASN A 247 -31.88 -8.51 13.47
CA ASN A 247 -32.48 -9.15 12.29
C ASN A 247 -32.33 -10.68 12.29
N GLY A 248 -31.52 -11.26 13.20
CA GLY A 248 -31.30 -12.72 13.35
C GLY A 248 -30.41 -13.32 12.26
N ASN A 249 -29.76 -12.52 11.41
CA ASN A 249 -28.97 -12.99 10.27
C ASN A 249 -27.48 -13.10 10.55
N TYR A 250 -26.99 -12.55 11.65
CA TYR A 250 -25.60 -12.63 12.12
C TYR A 250 -25.55 -12.58 13.64
N GLY A 251 -24.37 -12.77 14.21
CA GLY A 251 -24.13 -12.66 15.64
C GLY A 251 -23.37 -11.39 16.01
N ILE A 252 -23.66 -10.90 17.20
CA ILE A 252 -22.89 -9.85 17.87
C ILE A 252 -21.96 -10.55 18.87
N PRO A 253 -20.62 -10.48 18.68
CA PRO A 253 -19.66 -11.06 19.63
C PRO A 253 -19.80 -10.43 21.02
N ALA A 254 -19.82 -11.28 22.06
CA ALA A 254 -20.03 -10.79 23.43
C ALA A 254 -18.87 -9.96 23.98
N ASP A 255 -17.73 -10.04 23.32
CA ASP A 255 -16.48 -9.31 23.62
C ASP A 255 -16.28 -8.09 22.71
N ASN A 256 -17.30 -7.66 21.95
CA ASN A 256 -17.26 -6.34 21.31
C ASN A 256 -17.20 -5.24 22.38
N PRO A 257 -16.41 -4.17 22.16
CA PRO A 257 -16.09 -3.19 23.21
C PRO A 257 -17.32 -2.46 23.76
N PHE A 258 -18.37 -2.31 22.97
CA PHE A 258 -19.55 -1.53 23.33
C PHE A 258 -20.79 -2.39 23.69
N VAL A 259 -20.63 -3.71 23.81
CA VAL A 259 -21.72 -4.59 24.25
C VAL A 259 -22.13 -4.25 25.68
N GLY A 260 -23.42 -3.84 25.82
CA GLY A 260 -23.99 -3.44 27.11
C GLY A 260 -23.80 -1.97 27.48
N GLU A 261 -23.07 -1.21 26.66
CA GLU A 261 -22.93 0.23 26.82
C GLU A 261 -24.20 0.97 26.32
N ALA A 262 -24.80 1.77 27.19
CA ALA A 262 -26.04 2.47 26.86
C ALA A 262 -25.78 3.56 25.81
N GLY A 263 -26.52 3.51 24.69
CA GLY A 263 -26.42 4.48 23.61
C GLY A 263 -25.43 4.10 22.52
N PHE A 264 -24.74 2.97 22.64
CA PHE A 264 -23.84 2.44 21.63
C PHE A 264 -24.48 1.29 20.86
N VAL A 265 -24.18 1.22 19.55
CA VAL A 265 -24.47 0.05 18.72
C VAL A 265 -23.45 -1.05 19.05
N PRO A 266 -23.89 -2.25 19.46
CA PRO A 266 -22.97 -3.28 19.94
C PRO A 266 -22.13 -3.96 18.85
N GLU A 267 -22.42 -3.74 17.58
CA GLU A 267 -21.63 -4.20 16.44
C GLU A 267 -20.33 -3.40 16.25
N ILE A 268 -20.24 -2.19 16.81
CA ILE A 268 -19.09 -1.30 16.65
C ILE A 268 -17.85 -1.89 17.30
N TRP A 269 -16.74 -1.90 16.54
CA TRP A 269 -15.39 -2.25 17.01
C TRP A 269 -14.55 -1.00 17.30
N ALA A 270 -14.62 -0.01 16.40
CA ALA A 270 -13.92 1.28 16.51
C ALA A 270 -14.72 2.35 15.76
N THR A 271 -14.58 3.61 16.18
CA THR A 271 -15.39 4.76 15.74
C THR A 271 -14.51 5.94 15.35
N GLY A 272 -15.11 6.97 14.74
CA GLY A 272 -14.43 8.23 14.47
C GLY A 272 -13.69 8.26 13.13
N PHE A 273 -14.17 7.54 12.13
CA PHE A 273 -13.62 7.54 10.77
C PHE A 273 -14.48 8.38 9.81
N ARG A 274 -13.81 8.99 8.83
CA ARG A 274 -14.52 9.68 7.74
C ARG A 274 -14.92 8.72 6.61
N ASN A 275 -13.95 8.08 6.01
CA ASN A 275 -14.14 7.12 4.93
C ASN A 275 -12.99 6.09 4.94
N PRO A 276 -13.01 5.12 5.88
CA PRO A 276 -11.96 4.11 6.02
C PRO A 276 -12.01 3.15 4.81
N PHE A 277 -11.46 3.63 3.67
CA PHE A 277 -11.68 3.08 2.34
C PHE A 277 -11.18 1.66 2.21
N ARG A 278 -9.93 1.40 2.64
CA ARG A 278 -9.38 0.04 2.69
C ARG A 278 -8.68 -0.21 4.02
N PHE A 279 -8.95 -1.39 4.56
CA PHE A 279 -8.22 -1.87 5.73
C PHE A 279 -7.75 -3.31 5.53
N SER A 280 -6.71 -3.70 6.24
CA SER A 280 -6.17 -5.06 6.21
C SER A 280 -5.57 -5.46 7.54
N PHE A 281 -5.58 -6.78 7.82
CA PHE A 281 -4.85 -7.33 8.95
C PHE A 281 -3.42 -7.70 8.53
N ASP A 282 -2.44 -7.27 9.30
CA ASP A 282 -1.08 -7.79 9.20
C ASP A 282 -1.04 -9.25 9.66
N SER A 283 -0.80 -10.16 8.75
CA SER A 283 -0.82 -11.61 9.02
C SER A 283 0.20 -12.08 10.08
N ALA A 284 1.26 -11.30 10.34
CA ALA A 284 2.29 -11.66 11.32
C ALA A 284 2.00 -11.12 12.73
N THR A 285 1.32 -9.97 12.84
CA THR A 285 1.10 -9.31 14.14
C THR A 285 -0.36 -9.27 14.56
N GLY A 286 -1.30 -9.52 13.65
CA GLY A 286 -2.74 -9.39 13.87
C GLY A 286 -3.24 -7.96 13.97
N LYS A 287 -2.38 -6.95 13.75
CA LYS A 287 -2.79 -5.54 13.79
C LYS A 287 -3.67 -5.21 12.59
N LEU A 288 -4.72 -4.44 12.85
CA LEU A 288 -5.59 -3.87 11.83
C LEU A 288 -5.04 -2.51 11.38
N TRP A 289 -4.83 -2.35 10.08
CA TRP A 289 -4.35 -1.15 9.44
C TRP A 289 -5.42 -0.59 8.52
N ALA A 290 -5.74 0.69 8.61
CA ALA A 290 -6.72 1.36 7.77
C ALA A 290 -6.12 2.62 7.11
N GLY A 291 -6.54 2.93 5.88
CA GLY A 291 -6.41 4.24 5.30
C GLY A 291 -7.76 4.93 5.40
N ASP A 292 -7.81 6.04 6.10
CA ASP A 292 -9.00 6.87 6.25
C ASP A 292 -8.87 8.14 5.41
N VAL A 293 -9.79 8.32 4.47
CA VAL A 293 -9.76 9.42 3.51
C VAL A 293 -10.22 10.70 4.17
N GLY A 294 -9.33 11.68 4.21
CA GLY A 294 -9.60 13.02 4.71
C GLY A 294 -10.54 13.84 3.83
N GLN A 295 -10.81 15.09 4.23
CA GLN A 295 -11.74 15.92 3.47
C GLN A 295 -11.04 16.81 2.45
N ASN A 296 -10.22 17.74 2.91
CA ASN A 296 -9.55 18.70 2.03
C ASN A 296 -8.08 18.89 2.37
N ASP A 297 -7.66 18.46 3.56
CA ASP A 297 -6.37 18.87 4.10
C ASP A 297 -5.46 17.71 4.43
N ILE A 298 -5.95 16.64 5.11
CA ILE A 298 -5.09 15.59 5.65
C ILE A 298 -5.60 14.19 5.29
N GLU A 299 -4.74 13.40 4.69
CA GLU A 299 -4.92 11.95 4.49
C GLU A 299 -4.20 11.17 5.59
N GLU A 300 -4.80 10.09 6.10
CA GLU A 300 -4.25 9.38 7.26
C GLU A 300 -4.24 7.86 7.16
N VAL A 301 -3.29 7.25 7.87
CA VAL A 301 -3.18 5.81 8.05
C VAL A 301 -3.20 5.49 9.53
N ASP A 302 -4.10 4.58 9.92
CA ASP A 302 -4.33 4.19 11.29
C ASP A 302 -3.92 2.76 11.61
N VAL A 303 -3.55 2.54 12.87
CA VAL A 303 -3.54 1.22 13.49
C VAL A 303 -4.75 1.12 14.39
N VAL A 304 -5.79 0.48 13.88
CA VAL A 304 -7.08 0.41 14.54
C VAL A 304 -7.03 -0.49 15.77
N THR A 305 -7.50 0.04 16.89
CA THR A 305 -7.55 -0.65 18.19
C THR A 305 -9.00 -0.81 18.66
N GLU A 306 -9.21 -1.83 19.45
CA GLU A 306 -10.50 -2.12 20.08
C GLU A 306 -11.02 -0.93 20.89
N GLY A 307 -12.26 -0.49 20.61
CA GLY A 307 -12.91 0.62 21.30
C GLY A 307 -12.29 2.00 21.00
N GLY A 308 -11.36 2.08 20.04
CA GLY A 308 -10.69 3.33 19.68
C GLY A 308 -11.63 4.33 18.98
N ASN A 309 -11.41 5.64 19.23
CA ASN A 309 -12.01 6.75 18.50
C ASN A 309 -10.91 7.49 17.74
N PHE A 310 -11.00 7.52 16.39
CA PHE A 310 -9.98 8.03 15.47
C PHE A 310 -10.17 9.52 15.11
N GLY A 311 -11.22 10.14 15.68
CA GLY A 311 -11.28 11.60 15.80
C GLY A 311 -12.15 12.34 14.81
N TRP A 312 -12.48 11.79 13.63
CA TRP A 312 -13.37 12.46 12.68
C TRP A 312 -14.75 12.71 13.32
N ARG A 313 -15.35 13.88 13.29
CA ARG A 313 -14.93 15.17 12.63
C ARG A 313 -14.39 16.21 13.64
N VAL A 314 -13.92 15.77 14.80
CA VAL A 314 -13.25 16.68 15.76
C VAL A 314 -11.84 16.98 15.26
N LYS A 315 -11.24 15.99 14.57
CA LYS A 315 -9.93 16.07 13.95
C LYS A 315 -9.98 15.55 12.52
N GLU A 316 -9.04 16.04 11.69
CA GLU A 316 -8.62 15.45 10.44
C GLU A 316 -7.10 15.23 10.57
N GLY A 317 -6.67 13.97 10.56
CA GLY A 317 -5.31 13.63 10.99
C GLY A 317 -5.01 14.02 12.44
N SER A 318 -3.85 14.57 12.69
CA SER A 318 -3.46 15.12 14.00
C SER A 318 -3.79 16.60 14.17
N PHE A 319 -4.71 17.15 13.36
CA PHE A 319 -5.11 18.56 13.38
C PHE A 319 -6.56 18.71 13.85
N LEU A 320 -6.85 19.81 14.52
CA LEU A 320 -8.23 20.17 14.86
C LEU A 320 -8.97 20.60 13.59
N PHE A 321 -10.16 20.04 13.40
CA PHE A 321 -11.03 20.36 12.27
C PHE A 321 -12.11 21.37 12.67
N ASP A 322 -12.35 22.38 11.83
CA ASP A 322 -13.38 23.40 12.03
C ASP A 322 -14.42 23.32 10.89
N PRO A 323 -15.62 22.77 11.13
CA PRO A 323 -16.71 22.80 10.16
C PRO A 323 -17.07 24.25 9.78
N ASN A 324 -17.25 24.53 8.49
CA ASN A 324 -17.40 25.88 7.96
C ASN A 324 -18.83 26.20 7.48
N GLY A 325 -19.81 25.46 7.95
CA GLY A 325 -21.22 25.67 7.63
C GLY A 325 -21.60 25.23 6.21
N ASP A 326 -21.94 26.20 5.32
CA ASP A 326 -22.33 25.91 3.94
C ASP A 326 -21.11 25.66 3.01
N ASP A 327 -19.91 26.06 3.44
CA ASP A 327 -18.64 25.82 2.75
C ASP A 327 -17.90 24.65 3.43
N PRO A 328 -17.04 23.88 2.73
CA PRO A 328 -16.25 22.81 3.35
C PRO A 328 -15.38 23.32 4.51
N GLY A 329 -15.34 22.55 5.59
CA GLY A 329 -14.48 22.80 6.74
C GLY A 329 -12.99 22.67 6.42
N PHE A 330 -12.14 22.98 7.39
CA PHE A 330 -10.68 23.02 7.23
C PHE A 330 -9.97 22.71 8.54
N VAL A 331 -8.70 22.33 8.45
CA VAL A 331 -7.83 22.14 9.62
C VAL A 331 -7.25 23.48 10.09
N THR A 332 -7.10 23.61 11.42
CA THR A 332 -6.72 24.87 12.05
C THR A 332 -5.41 24.79 12.82
N GLU A 333 -5.30 23.92 13.79
CA GLU A 333 -4.14 23.79 14.68
C GLU A 333 -3.70 22.33 14.77
N ARG A 334 -2.40 22.08 14.65
CA ARG A 334 -1.86 20.77 14.93
C ARG A 334 -1.89 20.49 16.43
N SER A 335 -2.64 19.50 16.84
CA SER A 335 -2.91 19.20 18.25
C SER A 335 -2.80 17.70 18.54
N PRO A 336 -1.60 17.11 18.41
CA PRO A 336 -1.41 15.67 18.60
C PRO A 336 -1.69 15.26 20.04
N GLY A 337 -2.49 14.18 20.19
CA GLY A 337 -2.92 13.69 21.51
C GLY A 337 -4.01 14.51 22.19
N GLU A 338 -4.53 15.55 21.56
CA GLU A 338 -5.60 16.40 22.07
C GLU A 338 -6.76 16.49 21.04
N PRO A 339 -8.06 16.47 21.43
CA PRO A 339 -8.57 16.22 22.78
C PRO A 339 -8.29 14.80 23.30
N ASP A 340 -8.20 14.67 24.62
CA ASP A 340 -8.01 13.37 25.29
C ASP A 340 -9.06 12.33 24.82
N GLY A 341 -8.62 11.11 24.58
CA GLY A 341 -9.46 9.98 24.17
C GLY A 341 -9.58 9.78 22.67
N LEU A 342 -9.06 10.71 21.84
CA LEU A 342 -8.92 10.52 20.41
C LEU A 342 -7.55 9.95 20.07
N ILE A 343 -7.49 9.11 19.04
CA ILE A 343 -6.27 8.44 18.60
C ILE A 343 -5.75 9.11 17.36
N ASP A 344 -4.51 9.60 17.40
CA ASP A 344 -3.85 10.16 16.23
C ASP A 344 -3.38 9.06 15.27
N PRO A 345 -3.30 9.35 13.95
CA PRO A 345 -2.79 8.42 12.95
C PRO A 345 -1.31 8.06 13.18
N VAL A 346 -0.90 6.91 12.65
CA VAL A 346 0.50 6.49 12.66
C VAL A 346 1.30 7.07 11.50
N ALA A 347 0.61 7.55 10.47
CA ALA A 347 1.19 8.29 9.35
C ALA A 347 0.11 9.19 8.73
N GLU A 348 0.51 10.37 8.30
CA GLU A 348 -0.38 11.38 7.69
C GLU A 348 0.39 12.21 6.67
N TYR A 349 -0.30 12.77 5.69
CA TYR A 349 0.21 13.71 4.70
C TYR A 349 -0.92 14.65 4.24
N ASP A 350 -0.56 15.81 3.72
CA ASP A 350 -1.54 16.79 3.25
C ASP A 350 -1.81 16.67 1.73
N HIS A 351 -2.77 17.46 1.27
CA HIS A 351 -3.24 17.41 -0.10
C HIS A 351 -2.26 17.96 -1.15
N ASP A 352 -1.09 18.47 -0.75
CA ASP A 352 0.04 18.73 -1.67
C ASP A 352 0.67 17.42 -2.18
N GLU A 353 0.51 16.33 -1.42
CA GLU A 353 1.09 15.03 -1.71
C GLU A 353 0.10 14.02 -2.29
N GLY A 354 -1.21 14.16 -2.04
CA GLY A 354 -2.25 13.27 -2.55
C GLY A 354 -3.62 13.69 -2.07
N ILE A 355 -4.67 13.22 -2.74
CA ILE A 355 -6.05 13.70 -2.52
C ILE A 355 -7.00 12.63 -1.97
N SER A 356 -6.55 11.38 -1.83
CA SER A 356 -7.37 10.30 -1.30
C SER A 356 -6.52 9.07 -1.02
N VAL A 357 -6.24 8.79 0.24
CA VAL A 357 -5.52 7.59 0.66
C VAL A 357 -6.31 6.32 0.33
N ILE A 358 -5.66 5.37 -0.29
CA ILE A 358 -6.30 4.09 -0.65
C ILE A 358 -6.18 3.05 0.48
N GLY A 359 -5.20 3.20 1.37
CA GLY A 359 -4.82 2.12 2.28
C GLY A 359 -4.00 1.04 1.56
N GLY A 360 -3.82 -0.13 2.18
CA GLY A 360 -2.96 -1.17 1.62
C GLY A 360 -2.71 -2.33 2.57
N PHE A 361 -1.48 -2.88 2.54
CA PHE A 361 -1.10 -4.08 3.31
C PHE A 361 0.30 -3.95 3.93
N VAL A 362 0.53 -4.63 5.06
CA VAL A 362 1.89 -4.91 5.50
C VAL A 362 2.48 -6.00 4.61
N TYR A 363 3.58 -5.67 3.91
CA TYR A 363 4.23 -6.62 3.02
C TYR A 363 4.84 -7.78 3.80
N ARG A 364 4.49 -9.02 3.40
CA ARG A 364 4.96 -10.27 4.03
C ARG A 364 5.53 -11.26 3.01
N GLY A 365 5.59 -10.85 1.74
CA GLY A 365 6.19 -11.64 0.67
C GLY A 365 7.70 -11.80 0.78
N ASP A 366 8.25 -12.65 -0.07
CA ASP A 366 9.67 -12.97 -0.12
C ASP A 366 10.40 -12.35 -1.32
N ALA A 367 9.65 -11.91 -2.35
CA ALA A 367 10.25 -11.37 -3.57
C ALA A 367 11.02 -10.05 -3.33
N ILE A 368 10.60 -9.22 -2.35
CA ILE A 368 11.25 -7.95 -2.04
C ILE A 368 11.59 -7.89 -0.54
N PRO A 369 12.69 -8.53 -0.09
CA PRO A 369 13.02 -8.64 1.34
C PRO A 369 13.11 -7.27 2.06
N GLN A 370 13.50 -6.21 1.36
CA GLN A 370 13.60 -4.85 1.90
C GLN A 370 12.23 -4.24 2.28
N LEU A 371 11.13 -4.77 1.73
CA LEU A 371 9.76 -4.35 2.07
C LEU A 371 9.18 -5.12 3.24
N ARG A 372 9.76 -6.28 3.62
CA ARG A 372 9.18 -7.12 4.67
C ARG A 372 8.97 -6.34 5.98
N GLY A 373 7.72 -6.32 6.47
CA GLY A 373 7.31 -5.55 7.63
C GLY A 373 7.13 -4.05 7.38
N ARG A 374 7.08 -3.59 6.14
CA ARG A 374 6.64 -2.24 5.78
C ARG A 374 5.16 -2.25 5.42
N TYR A 375 4.44 -1.23 5.82
CA TYR A 375 3.11 -0.97 5.30
C TYR A 375 3.26 -0.36 3.90
N VAL A 376 2.67 -0.99 2.92
CA VAL A 376 2.63 -0.55 1.51
C VAL A 376 1.21 -0.09 1.21
N PHE A 377 1.07 1.14 0.76
CA PHE A 377 -0.19 1.80 0.51
C PHE A 377 -0.01 2.82 -0.63
N GLY A 378 -1.02 3.62 -0.90
CA GLY A 378 -0.90 4.66 -1.90
C GLY A 378 -2.03 5.65 -1.85
N ASP A 379 -1.97 6.59 -2.78
CA ASP A 379 -2.98 7.61 -3.00
C ASP A 379 -3.62 7.44 -4.37
N PHE A 380 -4.92 7.68 -4.46
CA PHE A 380 -5.71 7.64 -5.70
C PHE A 380 -5.08 8.47 -6.81
N ALA A 381 -4.68 9.70 -6.46
CA ALA A 381 -4.02 10.62 -7.37
C ALA A 381 -3.38 11.78 -6.62
N ARG A 382 -2.27 12.30 -7.14
CA ARG A 382 -1.68 13.52 -6.58
C ARG A 382 -2.60 14.73 -6.71
N SER A 383 -3.37 14.78 -7.80
CA SER A 383 -4.46 15.72 -8.04
C SER A 383 -5.47 15.09 -8.99
N PHE A 384 -6.63 15.70 -9.21
CA PHE A 384 -7.62 15.18 -10.15
C PHE A 384 -7.09 15.04 -11.58
N GLU A 385 -6.09 15.81 -11.96
CA GLU A 385 -5.46 15.79 -13.30
C GLU A 385 -4.25 14.82 -13.38
N GLU A 386 -3.69 14.41 -12.24
CA GLU A 386 -2.49 13.58 -12.16
C GLU A 386 -2.82 12.11 -11.82
N PHE A 387 -1.79 11.26 -11.78
CA PHE A 387 -1.92 9.84 -11.50
C PHE A 387 -1.68 9.52 -10.03
N GLY A 388 -2.03 8.28 -9.65
CA GLY A 388 -1.82 7.74 -8.32
C GLY A 388 -0.34 7.61 -7.94
N ARG A 389 -0.10 7.51 -6.65
CA ARG A 389 1.23 7.34 -6.05
C ARG A 389 1.28 6.10 -5.19
N LEU A 390 2.46 5.47 -5.10
CA LEU A 390 2.71 4.31 -4.25
C LEU A 390 3.65 4.68 -3.12
N PHE A 391 3.25 4.35 -1.90
CA PHE A 391 3.96 4.71 -0.68
C PHE A 391 4.31 3.50 0.17
N HIS A 392 5.30 3.66 1.03
CA HIS A 392 5.62 2.71 2.07
C HIS A 392 6.26 3.38 3.28
N PHE A 393 6.11 2.78 4.46
CA PHE A 393 6.86 3.12 5.66
C PHE A 393 7.01 1.89 6.58
N ARG A 394 7.83 1.98 7.63
CA ARG A 394 7.99 0.87 8.57
C ARG A 394 6.78 0.74 9.49
N SER A 395 6.17 -0.44 9.53
CA SER A 395 5.01 -0.73 10.39
C SER A 395 5.33 -0.78 11.90
N SER A 396 6.57 -0.62 12.31
CA SER A 396 7.02 -0.68 13.71
C SER A 396 7.13 0.68 14.41
N GLY A 397 6.47 1.73 13.92
CA GLY A 397 6.48 3.07 14.52
C GLY A 397 6.04 4.16 13.56
N ALA A 398 5.91 5.40 14.03
CA ALA A 398 5.69 6.57 13.20
C ALA A 398 6.84 6.66 12.18
N GLY A 399 6.63 6.11 11.00
CA GLY A 399 7.61 6.02 9.94
C GLY A 399 7.48 7.20 9.00
N GLN A 400 8.61 7.72 8.54
CA GLN A 400 8.58 8.66 7.43
C GLN A 400 8.07 7.93 6.19
N ILE A 401 6.98 8.42 5.61
CA ILE A 401 6.43 7.96 4.34
C ILE A 401 7.48 8.17 3.25
N GLN A 402 7.65 7.20 2.38
CA GLN A 402 8.50 7.26 1.19
C GLN A 402 7.70 6.81 -0.02
N GLU A 403 7.84 7.52 -1.14
CA GLU A 403 7.30 7.08 -2.42
C GLU A 403 8.24 6.08 -3.09
N PHE A 404 7.69 5.04 -3.72
CA PHE A 404 8.45 4.07 -4.49
C PHE A 404 9.17 4.71 -5.68
N ARG A 405 10.35 4.16 -6.00
CA ARG A 405 11.01 4.36 -7.28
C ARG A 405 10.57 3.26 -8.24
N LEU A 406 9.91 3.63 -9.31
CA LEU A 406 9.47 2.67 -10.34
C LEU A 406 10.53 2.53 -11.43
N VAL A 407 10.78 1.30 -11.87
CA VAL A 407 11.72 1.02 -12.97
C VAL A 407 11.10 1.44 -14.29
N GLY A 408 11.82 2.28 -15.04
CA GLY A 408 11.43 2.66 -16.40
C GLY A 408 10.25 3.63 -16.51
N GLN A 409 9.76 4.16 -15.37
CA GLN A 409 8.66 5.12 -15.37
C GLN A 409 8.74 6.08 -14.17
N ASP A 410 8.32 7.32 -14.38
CA ASP A 410 8.35 8.37 -13.34
C ASP A 410 7.08 8.45 -12.51
N SER A 411 5.96 7.92 -13.03
CA SER A 411 4.64 7.92 -12.39
C SER A 411 3.96 6.56 -12.54
N LEU A 412 2.90 6.34 -11.75
CA LEU A 412 2.11 5.11 -11.81
C LEU A 412 1.38 4.94 -13.17
N GLY A 413 1.05 6.05 -13.84
CA GLY A 413 0.38 6.06 -15.14
C GLY A 413 -1.11 5.68 -15.11
N LEU A 414 -1.68 5.58 -13.90
CA LEU A 414 -3.10 5.28 -13.66
C LEU A 414 -3.59 5.93 -12.36
N LYS A 415 -4.88 6.03 -12.18
CA LYS A 415 -5.52 6.28 -10.89
C LYS A 415 -5.45 5.00 -10.07
N LEU A 416 -5.10 5.10 -8.80
CA LEU A 416 -4.97 3.96 -7.90
C LEU A 416 -6.31 3.70 -7.21
N ASP A 417 -6.99 2.61 -7.56
CA ASP A 417 -8.30 2.28 -7.01
C ASP A 417 -8.21 1.26 -5.84
N GLY A 418 -7.07 0.56 -5.70
CA GLY A 418 -6.93 -0.45 -4.66
C GLY A 418 -5.62 -1.22 -4.69
N PHE A 419 -5.55 -2.17 -3.78
CA PHE A 419 -4.46 -3.14 -3.67
C PHE A 419 -4.96 -4.56 -3.63
N GLY A 420 -4.09 -5.49 -3.99
CA GLY A 420 -4.29 -6.91 -3.75
C GLY A 420 -3.13 -7.54 -2.99
N GLN A 421 -3.42 -8.64 -2.27
CA GLN A 421 -2.41 -9.49 -1.65
C GLN A 421 -2.70 -10.95 -1.95
N ASP A 422 -1.69 -11.68 -2.45
CA ASP A 422 -1.82 -13.12 -2.66
C ASP A 422 -1.50 -13.93 -1.38
N ALA A 423 -1.68 -15.25 -1.46
CA ALA A 423 -1.45 -16.15 -0.34
C ALA A 423 0.02 -16.22 0.12
N ASN A 424 0.96 -15.75 -0.71
CA ASN A 424 2.39 -15.67 -0.39
C ASN A 424 2.77 -14.31 0.22
N GLY A 425 1.82 -13.38 0.33
CA GLY A 425 2.04 -12.02 0.84
C GLY A 425 2.62 -11.06 -0.17
N GLU A 426 2.67 -11.43 -1.46
CA GLU A 426 3.06 -10.54 -2.55
C GLU A 426 1.92 -9.57 -2.88
N LEU A 427 2.27 -8.34 -3.30
CA LEU A 427 1.31 -7.26 -3.46
C LEU A 427 1.05 -6.90 -4.93
N TYR A 428 -0.15 -6.43 -5.16
CA TYR A 428 -0.66 -6.02 -6.46
C TYR A 428 -1.26 -4.62 -6.38
N VAL A 429 -1.01 -3.83 -7.41
CA VAL A 429 -1.60 -2.52 -7.66
C VAL A 429 -2.83 -2.71 -8.53
N LEU A 430 -3.93 -2.10 -8.16
CA LEU A 430 -5.22 -2.14 -8.87
C LEU A 430 -5.63 -0.72 -9.23
N GLY A 431 -6.06 -0.51 -10.45
CA GLY A 431 -6.51 0.81 -10.88
C GLY A 431 -6.83 0.88 -12.37
N ASN A 432 -7.21 2.04 -12.81
CA ASN A 432 -7.50 2.32 -14.22
C ASN A 432 -6.99 3.71 -14.65
N THR A 433 -7.12 4.06 -15.92
CA THR A 433 -6.62 5.34 -16.42
C THR A 433 -7.60 6.50 -16.24
N THR A 434 -8.84 6.24 -15.86
CA THR A 434 -9.93 7.22 -15.83
C THR A 434 -10.34 7.65 -14.41
N GLY A 435 -10.13 6.78 -13.42
CA GLY A 435 -10.66 6.95 -12.05
C GLY A 435 -12.20 6.90 -12.00
N THR A 436 -12.83 6.22 -12.96
CA THR A 436 -14.29 6.07 -13.02
C THR A 436 -14.67 4.60 -13.17
N PRO A 437 -15.84 4.16 -12.70
CA PRO A 437 -16.28 2.78 -12.82
C PRO A 437 -16.82 2.45 -14.22
N PHE A 438 -16.11 2.91 -15.27
CA PHE A 438 -16.49 2.74 -16.66
C PHE A 438 -15.30 2.47 -17.56
N GLY A 439 -15.54 1.73 -18.64
CA GLY A 439 -14.51 1.39 -19.63
C GLY A 439 -13.85 0.04 -19.36
N ASP A 440 -12.67 -0.16 -19.95
CA ASP A 440 -11.92 -1.41 -19.93
C ASP A 440 -10.40 -1.19 -19.72
N THR A 441 -10.05 -0.07 -19.09
CA THR A 441 -8.66 0.30 -18.83
C THR A 441 -8.13 -0.20 -17.50
N GLY A 442 -8.95 -0.93 -16.75
CA GLY A 442 -8.59 -1.50 -15.45
C GLY A 442 -7.50 -2.56 -15.57
N VAL A 443 -6.55 -2.50 -14.64
CA VAL A 443 -5.37 -3.38 -14.62
C VAL A 443 -5.10 -3.93 -13.23
N VAL A 444 -4.49 -5.11 -13.21
CA VAL A 444 -3.90 -5.74 -12.03
C VAL A 444 -2.40 -5.89 -12.29
N MET A 445 -1.56 -5.24 -11.50
CA MET A 445 -0.11 -5.26 -11.67
C MET A 445 0.57 -5.75 -10.40
N ARG A 446 1.46 -6.75 -10.50
CA ARG A 446 2.26 -7.21 -9.38
C ARG A 446 3.38 -6.21 -9.09
N ILE A 447 3.57 -5.88 -7.81
CA ILE A 447 4.76 -5.17 -7.34
C ILE A 447 5.90 -6.19 -7.30
N ALA A 448 6.83 -6.08 -8.23
CA ALA A 448 7.95 -7.00 -8.38
C ALA A 448 9.29 -6.33 -8.07
N PRO A 449 10.31 -7.08 -7.64
CA PRO A 449 11.64 -6.51 -7.51
C PRO A 449 12.13 -5.97 -8.86
N ARG A 450 13.02 -5.00 -8.83
CA ARG A 450 13.78 -4.62 -10.02
C ARG A 450 14.39 -5.89 -10.62
N GLU A 451 14.34 -6.05 -11.93
CA GLU A 451 15.13 -7.12 -12.57
C GLU A 451 16.60 -6.94 -12.18
N ARG A 452 17.21 -8.03 -11.77
CA ARG A 452 18.64 -8.02 -11.51
C ARG A 452 19.31 -7.67 -12.83
N ASP A 453 20.18 -6.68 -12.80
CA ASP A 453 21.11 -6.49 -13.87
C ASP A 453 22.08 -7.68 -13.82
N ASN A 454 21.74 -8.72 -14.57
CA ASN A 454 22.55 -9.92 -14.67
C ASN A 454 23.83 -9.66 -15.48
N ASN A 455 24.01 -8.46 -16.03
CA ASN A 455 25.19 -8.02 -16.74
C ASN A 455 25.92 -6.96 -15.92
N LEU A 456 27.12 -7.30 -15.51
CA LEU A 456 28.02 -6.41 -14.77
C LEU A 456 29.29 -6.19 -15.59
N GLU A 457 29.98 -5.09 -15.36
CA GLU A 457 31.26 -4.79 -15.97
C GLU A 457 32.25 -4.27 -14.94
N ALA A 458 33.52 -4.33 -15.26
CA ALA A 458 34.58 -3.71 -14.48
C ALA A 458 35.70 -3.27 -15.42
N ASP A 459 36.05 -1.99 -15.37
CA ASP A 459 37.28 -1.46 -15.96
C ASP A 459 38.47 -1.84 -15.09
N LEU A 460 39.37 -2.61 -15.64
CA LEU A 460 40.54 -3.16 -14.92
C LEU A 460 41.78 -2.32 -15.20
N ASN A 461 42.51 -1.98 -14.16
CA ASN A 461 43.80 -1.29 -14.32
C ASN A 461 44.75 -1.60 -13.15
N GLY A 462 46.06 -1.46 -13.37
CA GLY A 462 47.05 -1.80 -12.38
C GLY A 462 47.10 -0.84 -11.18
N PHE A 463 46.61 0.38 -11.33
CA PHE A 463 46.56 1.35 -10.22
C PHE A 463 45.51 0.94 -9.18
N ALA A 464 44.42 0.29 -9.60
CA ALA A 464 43.36 -0.19 -8.70
C ALA A 464 43.79 -1.36 -7.82
N GLU A 465 44.87 -2.05 -8.15
CA GLU A 465 45.42 -3.12 -7.30
C GLU A 465 45.97 -2.57 -5.99
N VAL A 466 45.79 -3.31 -4.91
CA VAL A 466 46.09 -2.92 -3.55
C VAL A 466 47.15 -3.82 -2.94
N ASP A 467 48.24 -3.24 -2.46
CA ASP A 467 49.29 -3.95 -1.75
C ASP A 467 48.76 -4.59 -0.45
N ALA A 468 48.91 -5.89 -0.31
CA ALA A 468 48.36 -6.64 0.82
C ALA A 468 49.00 -6.29 2.17
N ALA A 469 50.22 -5.76 2.20
CA ALA A 469 50.93 -5.44 3.43
C ALA A 469 50.68 -3.98 3.86
N THR A 470 50.54 -3.06 2.92
CA THR A 470 50.43 -1.63 3.19
C THR A 470 49.04 -1.04 3.00
N GLY A 471 48.16 -1.74 2.24
CA GLY A 471 46.84 -1.24 1.86
C GLY A 471 46.88 -0.07 0.85
N GLN A 472 47.99 0.14 0.17
CA GLN A 472 48.17 1.23 -0.81
C GLN A 472 47.78 0.78 -2.22
N PHE A 473 47.19 1.68 -3.00
CA PHE A 473 46.90 1.49 -4.42
C PHE A 473 48.17 1.49 -5.27
N GLY A 474 48.10 0.94 -6.49
CA GLY A 474 49.19 0.93 -7.46
C GLY A 474 50.14 -0.26 -7.31
N ALA A 475 49.67 -1.37 -6.72
CA ALA A 475 50.44 -2.60 -6.54
C ALA A 475 50.52 -3.47 -7.79
N GLY A 476 49.68 -3.20 -8.81
CA GLY A 476 49.63 -3.94 -10.05
C GLY A 476 50.53 -3.41 -11.15
N ASP A 477 50.31 -3.90 -12.39
CA ASP A 477 50.96 -3.45 -13.60
C ASP A 477 50.39 -2.10 -14.04
N LEU A 478 51.11 -1.01 -13.79
CA LEU A 478 50.64 0.33 -14.04
C LEU A 478 50.41 0.67 -15.52
N ASN A 479 50.96 -0.15 -16.44
CA ASN A 479 50.71 0.03 -17.88
C ASN A 479 49.49 -0.80 -18.34
N GLY A 480 49.13 -1.80 -17.54
CA GLY A 480 48.05 -2.75 -17.90
C GLY A 480 46.66 -2.16 -17.74
N ASP A 481 45.81 -2.46 -18.69
CA ASP A 481 44.38 -2.19 -18.66
C ASP A 481 43.55 -3.38 -19.15
N GLY A 482 42.24 -3.35 -18.87
CA GLY A 482 41.35 -4.40 -19.30
C GLY A 482 39.88 -4.08 -19.02
N LEU A 483 39.02 -4.96 -19.53
CA LEU A 483 37.59 -4.92 -19.31
C LEU A 483 37.11 -6.33 -18.92
N SER A 484 36.32 -6.42 -17.88
CA SER A 484 35.58 -7.61 -17.50
C SER A 484 34.08 -7.37 -17.69
N GLU A 485 33.44 -8.25 -18.46
CA GLU A 485 31.99 -8.34 -18.58
C GLU A 485 31.55 -9.62 -17.87
N ILE A 486 30.70 -9.51 -16.84
CA ILE A 486 30.19 -10.63 -16.05
C ILE A 486 28.69 -10.75 -16.29
N ARG A 487 28.24 -11.98 -16.59
CA ARG A 487 26.81 -12.30 -16.76
C ARG A 487 26.41 -13.36 -15.73
N LEU A 488 25.55 -12.95 -14.80
CA LEU A 488 25.01 -13.81 -13.75
C LEU A 488 23.87 -14.67 -14.29
N ARG A 489 23.84 -15.95 -13.93
CA ARG A 489 22.84 -16.94 -14.33
C ARG A 489 22.39 -17.75 -13.11
N PRO A 490 21.66 -17.14 -12.14
CA PRO A 490 21.28 -17.81 -10.89
C PRO A 490 20.43 -19.06 -11.13
N GLU A 491 19.57 -19.03 -12.14
CA GLU A 491 18.70 -20.17 -12.51
C GLU A 491 19.47 -21.41 -12.98
N ASN A 492 20.75 -21.26 -13.35
CA ASN A 492 21.62 -22.31 -13.82
C ASN A 492 22.89 -22.48 -12.95
N GLU A 493 22.94 -21.80 -11.78
CA GLU A 493 24.09 -21.83 -10.86
C GLU A 493 25.42 -21.46 -11.54
N ARG A 494 25.38 -20.43 -12.46
CA ARG A 494 26.51 -20.09 -13.33
C ARG A 494 26.84 -18.59 -13.27
N VAL A 495 28.14 -18.32 -13.36
CA VAL A 495 28.71 -16.98 -13.59
C VAL A 495 29.51 -17.01 -14.89
N CYS A 496 28.98 -16.44 -15.97
CA CYS A 496 29.65 -16.34 -17.25
C CYS A 496 30.46 -15.05 -17.33
N PHE A 497 31.59 -15.07 -18.05
CA PHE A 497 32.49 -13.94 -18.14
C PHE A 497 33.07 -13.75 -19.55
N SER A 498 33.46 -12.51 -19.85
CA SER A 498 34.31 -12.13 -20.96
C SER A 498 35.36 -11.17 -20.45
N LEU A 499 36.61 -11.57 -20.51
CA LEU A 499 37.76 -10.78 -20.10
C LEU A 499 38.50 -10.30 -21.32
N ARG A 500 38.98 -9.07 -21.32
CA ARG A 500 39.91 -8.49 -22.29
C ARG A 500 40.99 -7.74 -21.52
N TRP A 501 42.21 -7.81 -21.99
CA TRP A 501 43.34 -7.13 -21.40
C TRP A 501 44.32 -6.64 -22.44
N ALA A 502 45.06 -5.60 -22.10
CA ALA A 502 46.17 -5.08 -22.88
C ALA A 502 47.32 -4.71 -21.94
N ASP A 503 48.55 -4.72 -22.51
CA ASP A 503 49.80 -4.31 -21.89
C ASP A 503 50.14 -5.01 -20.56
N ILE A 504 49.73 -6.28 -20.40
CA ILE A 504 50.14 -7.18 -19.30
C ILE A 504 50.81 -8.45 -19.81
N ASP A 505 51.62 -9.08 -18.96
CA ASP A 505 52.14 -10.44 -19.24
C ASP A 505 50.98 -11.45 -19.29
N GLU A 506 51.31 -12.68 -19.82
CA GLU A 506 50.30 -13.76 -19.95
C GLU A 506 49.62 -14.04 -18.60
N PRO A 507 48.29 -13.93 -18.53
CA PRO A 507 47.51 -14.24 -17.34
C PRO A 507 47.67 -15.67 -16.86
N VAL A 508 47.88 -15.83 -15.56
CA VAL A 508 47.97 -17.14 -14.90
C VAL A 508 46.75 -17.49 -14.07
N ALA A 509 45.96 -16.47 -13.68
CA ALA A 509 44.68 -16.62 -12.97
C ALA A 509 43.82 -15.37 -13.13
N SER A 510 42.51 -15.51 -12.94
CA SER A 510 41.54 -14.39 -12.78
C SER A 510 40.37 -14.86 -11.93
N HIS A 511 39.92 -13.95 -11.05
CA HIS A 511 38.89 -14.26 -10.04
C HIS A 511 37.92 -13.11 -9.84
N ILE A 512 36.71 -13.44 -9.33
CA ILE A 512 35.91 -12.48 -8.59
C ILE A 512 36.27 -12.63 -7.11
N HIS A 513 36.48 -11.50 -6.45
CA HIS A 513 36.73 -11.40 -5.02
C HIS A 513 35.62 -10.62 -4.33
N SER A 514 35.34 -10.93 -3.05
CA SER A 514 34.52 -10.10 -2.19
C SER A 514 35.36 -8.98 -1.59
N GLY A 515 35.09 -7.73 -1.93
CA GLY A 515 35.80 -6.54 -1.42
C GLY A 515 35.35 -5.26 -2.10
N VAL A 516 35.17 -4.21 -1.31
CA VAL A 516 34.92 -2.84 -1.84
C VAL A 516 36.21 -2.24 -2.39
N VAL A 517 36.10 -1.10 -3.06
CA VAL A 517 37.25 -0.34 -3.57
C VAL A 517 38.32 -0.14 -2.48
N GLY A 518 39.56 -0.51 -2.78
CA GLY A 518 40.68 -0.38 -1.86
C GLY A 518 40.83 -1.48 -0.80
N VAL A 519 40.01 -2.51 -0.84
CA VAL A 519 40.05 -3.62 0.12
C VAL A 519 40.31 -4.95 -0.59
N ASN A 520 41.36 -5.69 -0.17
CA ASN A 520 41.61 -7.05 -0.62
C ASN A 520 40.71 -8.01 0.14
N GLY A 521 40.01 -8.88 -0.58
CA GLY A 521 39.10 -9.87 -0.02
C GLY A 521 39.34 -11.28 -0.57
N PRO A 522 38.61 -12.29 -0.06
CA PRO A 522 38.75 -13.65 -0.51
C PRO A 522 38.25 -13.84 -1.95
N ILE A 523 38.81 -14.86 -2.64
CA ILE A 523 38.27 -15.35 -3.91
C ILE A 523 36.91 -15.95 -3.64
N VAL A 524 35.92 -15.60 -4.47
CA VAL A 524 34.55 -16.15 -4.41
C VAL A 524 34.17 -16.89 -5.69
N VAL A 525 34.72 -16.48 -6.86
CA VAL A 525 34.53 -17.21 -8.13
C VAL A 525 35.85 -17.25 -8.88
N ASP A 526 36.27 -18.44 -9.32
CA ASP A 526 37.39 -18.60 -10.24
C ASP A 526 36.89 -18.44 -11.68
N LEU A 527 37.54 -17.54 -12.43
CA LEU A 527 37.15 -17.24 -13.81
C LEU A 527 38.05 -17.96 -14.81
N LEU A 528 39.36 -17.74 -14.76
CA LEU A 528 40.26 -18.17 -15.82
C LEU A 528 40.38 -19.69 -15.96
N SER A 529 40.30 -20.47 -14.86
CA SER A 529 40.29 -21.93 -14.93
C SER A 529 39.02 -22.50 -15.61
N ASN A 530 37.95 -21.69 -15.69
CA ASN A 530 36.68 -21.99 -16.35
C ASN A 530 36.57 -21.37 -17.75
N ALA A 531 37.69 -20.97 -18.37
CA ALA A 531 37.67 -20.39 -19.70
C ALA A 531 37.53 -21.45 -20.80
N ASP A 532 36.49 -21.34 -21.62
CA ASP A 532 36.31 -22.13 -22.84
C ASP A 532 37.29 -21.70 -23.95
N ASN A 533 37.63 -20.41 -23.96
CA ASN A 533 38.52 -19.82 -24.93
C ASN A 533 39.50 -18.88 -24.23
N PHE A 534 40.78 -19.04 -24.52
CA PHE A 534 41.85 -18.20 -24.06
C PHE A 534 42.78 -17.85 -25.21
N ARG A 535 43.16 -16.57 -25.34
CA ARG A 535 44.18 -16.09 -26.31
C ARG A 535 44.97 -14.98 -25.66
N HIS A 536 46.30 -15.07 -25.82
CA HIS A 536 47.23 -14.03 -25.45
C HIS A 536 48.32 -13.90 -26.51
N GLU A 537 48.57 -12.68 -26.99
CA GLU A 537 49.63 -12.41 -27.97
C GLU A 537 50.10 -10.96 -27.81
N ASN A 538 51.42 -10.76 -27.63
CA ASN A 538 52.07 -9.43 -27.55
C ASN A 538 51.53 -8.53 -26.45
N GLY A 539 51.16 -9.06 -25.28
CA GLY A 539 50.62 -8.27 -24.16
C GLY A 539 49.10 -8.06 -24.21
N GLU A 540 48.44 -8.42 -25.31
CA GLU A 540 46.99 -8.33 -25.49
C GLU A 540 46.33 -9.69 -25.44
N GLY A 541 45.09 -9.74 -24.97
CA GLY A 541 44.37 -10.99 -24.98
C GLY A 541 42.93 -10.95 -24.53
N ARG A 542 42.32 -12.10 -24.53
CA ARG A 542 40.96 -12.32 -24.09
C ARG A 542 40.73 -13.73 -23.58
N ALA A 543 39.79 -13.87 -22.67
CA ALA A 543 39.24 -15.12 -22.21
C ALA A 543 37.72 -15.01 -22.05
N ASN A 544 37.01 -16.08 -22.32
CA ASN A 544 35.59 -16.18 -22.02
C ASN A 544 35.19 -17.58 -21.62
N GLY A 545 34.19 -17.74 -20.79
CA GLY A 545 33.69 -19.01 -20.29
C GLY A 545 32.60 -18.79 -19.22
N CYS A 546 32.31 -19.87 -18.52
CA CYS A 546 31.36 -19.80 -17.39
C CYS A 546 31.90 -20.67 -16.24
N ALA A 547 31.92 -20.12 -15.02
CA ALA A 547 32.04 -20.90 -13.80
C ALA A 547 30.69 -21.56 -13.51
N GLU A 548 30.71 -22.87 -13.26
CA GLU A 548 29.53 -23.69 -12.99
C GLU A 548 29.47 -24.03 -11.49
N ASP A 549 28.29 -24.47 -11.01
CA ASP A 549 28.05 -24.86 -9.62
C ASP A 549 28.37 -23.72 -8.62
N VAL A 550 28.13 -22.48 -9.02
CA VAL A 550 28.28 -21.29 -8.15
C VAL A 550 27.03 -21.16 -7.29
N ASP A 551 27.25 -21.01 -5.97
CA ASP A 551 26.17 -20.86 -5.00
C ASP A 551 25.18 -19.76 -5.44
N PRO A 552 23.89 -20.07 -5.60
CA PRO A 552 22.86 -19.09 -5.96
C PRO A 552 22.80 -17.88 -5.03
N GLU A 553 23.02 -18.06 -3.71
CA GLU A 553 23.05 -16.95 -2.75
C GLU A 553 24.21 -16.00 -3.03
N LEU A 554 25.37 -16.53 -3.42
CA LEU A 554 26.53 -15.73 -3.83
C LEU A 554 26.26 -14.99 -5.15
N ILE A 555 25.66 -15.66 -6.14
CA ILE A 555 25.29 -15.02 -7.42
C ILE A 555 24.32 -13.87 -7.15
N ASP A 556 23.38 -14.07 -6.24
CA ASP A 556 22.43 -13.07 -5.80
C ASP A 556 23.11 -11.89 -5.10
N ASP A 557 24.09 -12.16 -4.24
CA ASP A 557 24.83 -11.10 -3.54
C ASP A 557 25.67 -10.26 -4.51
N ILE A 558 26.37 -10.89 -5.46
CA ILE A 558 27.11 -10.20 -6.53
C ILE A 558 26.17 -9.29 -7.34
N GLY A 559 24.99 -9.79 -7.73
CA GLY A 559 23.99 -9.03 -8.50
C GLY A 559 23.38 -7.87 -7.73
N ASN A 560 23.16 -8.04 -6.43
CA ASN A 560 22.54 -7.02 -5.58
C ASN A 560 23.54 -5.93 -5.13
N HIS A 561 24.82 -6.31 -4.92
CA HIS A 561 25.86 -5.45 -4.37
C HIS A 561 27.14 -5.47 -5.20
N PRO A 562 27.10 -5.21 -6.53
CA PRO A 562 28.26 -5.40 -7.41
C PRO A 562 29.50 -4.64 -6.92
N GLY A 563 29.37 -3.42 -6.42
CA GLY A 563 30.48 -2.63 -5.88
C GLY A 563 31.17 -3.22 -4.64
N ALA A 564 30.57 -4.25 -4.00
CA ALA A 564 31.22 -5.04 -2.95
C ALA A 564 32.08 -6.18 -3.46
N PHE A 565 32.21 -6.32 -4.78
CA PHE A 565 32.99 -7.33 -5.46
C PHE A 565 33.91 -6.68 -6.50
N TYR A 566 35.03 -7.36 -6.80
CA TYR A 566 35.94 -6.91 -7.84
C TYR A 566 36.47 -8.11 -8.65
N VAL A 567 36.82 -7.84 -9.90
CA VAL A 567 37.57 -8.76 -10.76
C VAL A 567 39.03 -8.36 -10.74
N ASN A 568 39.93 -9.35 -10.70
CA ASN A 568 41.32 -9.13 -11.01
C ASN A 568 41.91 -10.20 -11.95
N ILE A 569 43.01 -9.83 -12.60
CA ILE A 569 43.81 -10.71 -13.45
C ILE A 569 45.22 -10.77 -12.87
N HIS A 570 45.75 -11.97 -12.69
CA HIS A 570 47.09 -12.23 -12.16
C HIS A 570 48.05 -12.64 -13.27
N THR A 571 49.27 -12.17 -13.18
CA THR A 571 50.37 -12.60 -14.05
C THR A 571 51.55 -13.08 -13.20
N SER A 572 52.55 -13.73 -13.83
CA SER A 572 53.74 -14.23 -13.10
C SER A 572 54.51 -13.09 -12.37
N PRO A 573 54.73 -11.89 -12.97
CA PRO A 573 55.31 -10.76 -12.26
C PRO A 573 54.45 -10.16 -11.16
N PHE A 574 53.13 -10.25 -11.29
CA PHE A 574 52.15 -9.68 -10.37
C PHE A 574 51.24 -10.76 -9.78
N PRO A 575 51.76 -11.63 -8.89
CA PRO A 575 50.97 -12.74 -8.33
C PRO A 575 49.86 -12.27 -7.35
N GLY A 576 49.91 -11.05 -6.87
CA GLY A 576 48.83 -10.43 -6.07
C GLY A 576 47.73 -9.81 -6.89
N GLY A 577 47.93 -9.65 -8.20
CA GLY A 577 47.06 -9.01 -9.18
C GLY A 577 47.81 -8.07 -10.08
N ALA A 578 47.69 -8.20 -11.39
CA ALA A 578 48.25 -7.29 -12.38
C ALA A 578 47.31 -6.10 -12.64
N ILE A 579 46.03 -6.41 -12.88
CA ILE A 579 44.99 -5.39 -13.09
C ILE A 579 43.71 -5.79 -12.34
N ARG A 580 42.98 -4.76 -11.81
CA ARG A 580 41.78 -4.94 -11.00
C ARG A 580 40.75 -3.87 -11.29
N GLY A 581 39.45 -4.20 -11.11
CA GLY A 581 38.33 -3.24 -11.12
C GLY A 581 37.15 -3.75 -10.30
N ASN A 582 36.45 -2.88 -9.58
CA ASN A 582 35.22 -3.26 -8.90
C ASN A 582 34.08 -3.39 -9.91
N LEU A 583 33.20 -4.36 -9.67
CA LEU A 583 32.04 -4.58 -10.51
C LEU A 583 31.05 -3.43 -10.38
N GLU A 584 30.55 -3.02 -11.50
CA GLU A 584 29.43 -2.08 -11.61
C GLU A 584 28.39 -2.58 -12.61
N ARG A 585 27.22 -1.97 -12.62
CA ARG A 585 26.16 -2.36 -13.56
C ARG A 585 26.52 -1.84 -14.94
N SER A 586 26.44 -2.71 -15.96
CA SER A 586 26.69 -2.29 -17.34
C SER A 586 25.64 -1.24 -17.77
N GLU A 587 26.09 -0.08 -18.28
CA GLU A 587 25.20 0.96 -18.79
C GLU A 587 24.55 0.59 -20.15
N VAL A 588 24.96 -0.51 -20.77
CA VAL A 588 24.42 -0.98 -22.04
C VAL A 588 23.27 -1.97 -21.79
N GLY A 589 22.14 -1.42 -21.42
CA GLY A 589 20.85 -2.12 -21.48
C GLY A 589 20.26 -1.98 -22.89
N ILE A 590 20.21 -3.05 -23.63
CA ILE A 590 19.39 -3.16 -24.85
C ILE A 590 18.07 -3.79 -24.50
#